data_f433f98d1a1b56d3021e8d07717a2d15
#
_entry.id   f433f98d1a1b56d3021e8d07717a2d15
#
_cell.length_a   1.000
_cell.length_b   1.000
_cell.length_c   1.000
_cell.angle_alpha   90.00
_cell.angle_beta   90.00
_cell.angle_gamma   90.00
#
_symmetry.space_group_name_H-M   'P 1'
#
loop_
_entity.id
_entity.type
_entity.pdbx_description
1 polymer ?
#
loop_
_entity_poly.entity_id
_entity_poly.type
_entity_poly.pdbx_seq_one_letter_code
_entity_poly.pdbx_strand_id
1 'polypeptide(L)'
;MKILHIGNLKTGVDICVRNILAYTGDGFEFVVVNGADDRNKPYSHLGKEVKAYQIPMYRALNPFRDVRALIQAVRIIRKEKPDLIHCHSAKGGVIGRFAAFLTGKKAAYTAHAFSFLSAESENKKKVYLLFEKLTRLNAYLIGCSQSERELGIRQVGYPAEKSFVWNNSIPQIQREGVVRPQQLADDERYIVTIARPSYQKNTLLMVDIMEQVHRVVPDLKLYVVGAEFYSPLLEEMKVRVRDKKMEETVKILPWLSHQEALGFLKFSQLYLTTSIYEGLPIAVLEAMALGKAVVASDVIGNRDCVKDGENGVLLPLEVKQFADTICRLLDDEEERRRMGKRSKEIFEAQFMIDHRIRQLEDIYSKIYRA
;
A
#
# COMPACT_ATOMS: atom_id res chain seq x y z
N MET A 1 -3.31 -26.55 -5.06
CA MET A 1 -4.44 -25.62 -5.36
C MET A 1 -3.94 -24.52 -6.29
N LYS A 2 -4.66 -24.26 -7.39
CA LYS A 2 -4.28 -23.25 -8.38
C LYS A 2 -5.01 -21.93 -8.15
N ILE A 3 -4.27 -20.86 -7.89
CA ILE A 3 -4.79 -19.51 -7.64
C ILE A 3 -4.48 -18.60 -8.83
N LEU A 4 -5.49 -17.87 -9.32
CA LEU A 4 -5.28 -16.84 -10.33
C LEU A 4 -5.40 -15.46 -9.67
N HIS A 5 -4.29 -14.71 -9.64
CA HIS A 5 -4.29 -13.31 -9.22
C HIS A 5 -4.64 -12.40 -10.40
N ILE A 6 -5.59 -11.48 -10.22
CA ILE A 6 -5.99 -10.52 -11.26
C ILE A 6 -6.07 -9.11 -10.69
N GLY A 7 -5.38 -8.15 -11.30
CA GLY A 7 -5.40 -6.76 -10.86
C GLY A 7 -4.58 -5.81 -11.72
N ASN A 8 -4.71 -4.51 -11.46
CA ASN A 8 -3.69 -3.54 -11.85
C ASN A 8 -2.58 -3.60 -10.79
N LEU A 9 -1.61 -4.51 -11.01
CA LEU A 9 -0.58 -4.83 -10.05
C LEU A 9 0.57 -3.82 -10.16
N LYS A 10 0.40 -2.65 -9.55
CA LYS A 10 1.39 -1.56 -9.53
C LYS A 10 1.81 -1.26 -8.09
N THR A 11 3.07 -0.84 -7.92
CA THR A 11 3.60 -0.36 -6.64
C THR A 11 3.28 -1.31 -5.47
N GLY A 12 2.64 -0.87 -4.41
CA GLY A 12 2.33 -1.68 -3.22
C GLY A 12 1.50 -2.94 -3.50
N VAL A 13 0.58 -2.91 -4.48
CA VAL A 13 -0.22 -4.10 -4.85
C VAL A 13 0.65 -5.16 -5.51
N ASP A 14 1.59 -4.76 -6.38
CA ASP A 14 2.55 -5.67 -7.01
C ASP A 14 3.47 -6.31 -5.95
N ILE A 15 3.99 -5.51 -5.02
CA ILE A 15 4.80 -6.01 -3.88
C ILE A 15 4.00 -7.06 -3.08
N CYS A 16 2.75 -6.77 -2.77
CA CYS A 16 1.87 -7.71 -2.06
C CYS A 16 1.73 -9.05 -2.79
N VAL A 17 1.42 -9.02 -4.09
CA VAL A 17 1.26 -10.24 -4.90
C VAL A 17 2.60 -11.00 -4.99
N ARG A 18 3.71 -10.31 -5.24
CA ARG A 18 5.06 -10.95 -5.26
C ARG A 18 5.41 -11.62 -3.94
N ASN A 19 5.11 -10.96 -2.83
CA ASN A 19 5.33 -11.54 -1.51
C ASN A 19 4.45 -12.78 -1.29
N ILE A 20 3.19 -12.76 -1.69
CA ILE A 20 2.31 -13.94 -1.63
C ILE A 20 2.94 -15.09 -2.42
N LEU A 21 3.33 -14.86 -3.67
CA LEU A 21 3.91 -15.89 -4.52
C LEU A 21 5.24 -16.42 -3.97
N ALA A 22 6.08 -15.54 -3.42
CA ALA A 22 7.41 -15.92 -2.95
C ALA A 22 7.37 -16.77 -1.67
N TYR A 23 6.40 -16.55 -0.79
CA TYR A 23 6.36 -17.15 0.54
C TYR A 23 5.32 -18.27 0.69
N THR A 24 4.39 -18.42 -0.23
CA THR A 24 3.40 -19.52 -0.22
C THR A 24 4.10 -20.86 -0.51
N GLY A 25 3.66 -21.92 0.18
CA GLY A 25 4.26 -23.26 0.06
C GLY A 25 3.95 -23.98 -1.26
N ASP A 26 4.54 -25.15 -1.43
CA ASP A 26 4.52 -25.98 -2.65
C ASP A 26 3.16 -26.57 -3.02
N GLY A 27 2.20 -26.58 -2.07
CA GLY A 27 0.82 -26.99 -2.32
C GLY A 27 0.01 -26.05 -3.21
N PHE A 28 0.61 -24.94 -3.69
CA PHE A 28 -0.06 -23.91 -4.48
C PHE A 28 0.64 -23.70 -5.84
N GLU A 29 -0.20 -23.44 -6.85
CA GLU A 29 0.22 -22.99 -8.17
C GLU A 29 -0.40 -21.62 -8.44
N PHE A 30 0.31 -20.78 -9.19
CA PHE A 30 -0.14 -19.44 -9.47
C PHE A 30 -0.22 -19.11 -10.95
N VAL A 31 -1.18 -18.25 -11.29
CA VAL A 31 -1.26 -17.55 -12.56
C VAL A 31 -1.52 -16.07 -12.25
N VAL A 32 -0.88 -15.17 -12.98
CA VAL A 32 -1.06 -13.73 -12.80
C VAL A 32 -1.71 -13.14 -14.05
N VAL A 33 -2.72 -12.29 -13.86
CA VAL A 33 -3.37 -11.51 -14.93
C VAL A 33 -3.26 -10.03 -14.57
N ASN A 34 -2.50 -9.28 -15.35
CA ASN A 34 -2.17 -7.91 -15.07
C ASN A 34 -2.71 -6.93 -16.12
N GLY A 35 -2.77 -5.65 -15.78
CA GLY A 35 -3.11 -4.57 -16.71
C GLY A 35 -2.04 -4.36 -17.79
N ALA A 36 -2.41 -3.79 -18.91
CA ALA A 36 -1.52 -3.61 -20.07
C ALA A 36 -0.42 -2.55 -19.85
N ASP A 37 -0.59 -1.66 -18.88
CA ASP A 37 0.39 -0.60 -18.57
C ASP A 37 1.53 -1.06 -17.65
N ASP A 38 1.53 -2.33 -17.25
CA ASP A 38 2.44 -2.83 -16.23
C ASP A 38 3.68 -3.45 -16.87
N ARG A 39 4.79 -2.73 -16.80
CA ARG A 39 6.14 -3.23 -17.16
C ARG A 39 6.74 -4.03 -16.01
N ASN A 40 6.06 -5.10 -15.60
CA ASN A 40 6.50 -5.87 -14.46
C ASN A 40 7.62 -6.83 -14.83
N LYS A 41 8.58 -6.96 -13.89
CA LYS A 41 9.53 -8.08 -13.90
C LYS A 41 8.75 -9.41 -13.83
N PRO A 42 9.28 -10.50 -14.39
CA PRO A 42 8.67 -11.83 -14.27
C PRO A 42 8.28 -12.15 -12.82
N TYR A 43 7.16 -12.84 -12.63
CA TYR A 43 6.75 -13.35 -11.33
C TYR A 43 7.39 -14.72 -11.09
N SER A 44 7.71 -15.04 -9.86
CA SER A 44 8.28 -16.33 -9.50
C SER A 44 7.63 -16.92 -8.24
N HIS A 45 7.56 -18.24 -8.20
CA HIS A 45 7.12 -19.03 -7.04
C HIS A 45 8.05 -20.22 -6.91
N LEU A 46 8.65 -20.41 -5.73
CA LEU A 46 9.62 -21.49 -5.45
C LEU A 46 10.74 -21.60 -6.52
N GLY A 47 11.26 -20.46 -6.96
CA GLY A 47 12.32 -20.39 -7.98
C GLY A 47 11.89 -20.66 -9.41
N LYS A 48 10.60 -20.94 -9.67
CA LYS A 48 10.03 -21.15 -11.00
C LYS A 48 9.27 -19.92 -11.47
N GLU A 49 9.36 -19.62 -12.76
CA GLU A 49 8.60 -18.54 -13.35
C GLU A 49 7.09 -18.84 -13.31
N VAL A 50 6.32 -17.86 -12.85
CA VAL A 50 4.85 -17.90 -12.80
C VAL A 50 4.29 -17.36 -14.10
N LYS A 51 3.38 -18.12 -14.70
CA LYS A 51 2.71 -17.73 -15.94
C LYS A 51 1.92 -16.44 -15.75
N ALA A 52 2.24 -15.43 -16.55
CA ALA A 52 1.61 -14.12 -16.49
C ALA A 52 0.94 -13.76 -17.82
N TYR A 53 -0.21 -13.11 -17.73
CA TYR A 53 -0.98 -12.58 -18.87
C TYR A 53 -1.19 -11.09 -18.71
N GLN A 54 -1.19 -10.36 -19.81
CA GLN A 54 -1.60 -8.95 -19.85
C GLN A 54 -2.95 -8.82 -20.56
N ILE A 55 -3.84 -8.02 -19.98
CA ILE A 55 -5.15 -7.70 -20.56
C ILE A 55 -5.33 -6.17 -20.62
N PRO A 56 -6.19 -5.63 -21.50
CA PRO A 56 -6.38 -4.19 -21.68
C PRO A 56 -7.15 -3.54 -20.51
N MET A 57 -6.65 -3.75 -19.28
CA MET A 57 -7.19 -3.21 -18.05
C MET A 57 -6.37 -1.98 -17.65
N TYR A 58 -6.94 -0.79 -17.87
CA TYR A 58 -6.32 0.50 -17.58
C TYR A 58 -6.99 1.14 -16.35
N ARG A 59 -6.34 2.08 -15.69
CA ARG A 59 -6.90 2.78 -14.53
C ARG A 59 -8.15 3.60 -14.91
N ALA A 60 -8.12 4.27 -16.05
CA ALA A 60 -9.25 5.04 -16.55
C ALA A 60 -10.43 4.13 -16.95
N LEU A 61 -11.66 4.60 -16.74
CA LEU A 61 -12.88 3.92 -17.19
C LEU A 61 -13.00 4.05 -18.71
N ASN A 62 -13.13 2.91 -19.39
CA ASN A 62 -13.43 2.85 -20.82
C ASN A 62 -14.25 1.58 -21.10
N PRO A 63 -15.55 1.70 -21.35
CA PRO A 63 -16.44 0.54 -21.48
C PRO A 63 -15.97 -0.49 -22.51
N PHE A 64 -15.49 -0.05 -23.67
CA PHE A 64 -15.03 -0.97 -24.73
C PHE A 64 -13.79 -1.76 -24.31
N ARG A 65 -12.82 -1.09 -23.72
CA ARG A 65 -11.60 -1.74 -23.20
C ARG A 65 -11.92 -2.65 -21.99
N ASP A 66 -12.83 -2.23 -21.14
CA ASP A 66 -13.21 -2.98 -19.93
C ASP A 66 -13.98 -4.26 -20.30
N VAL A 67 -14.89 -4.21 -21.30
CA VAL A 67 -15.54 -5.41 -21.84
C VAL A 67 -14.53 -6.34 -22.52
N ARG A 68 -13.58 -5.79 -23.30
CA ARG A 68 -12.52 -6.59 -23.90
C ARG A 68 -11.62 -7.26 -22.84
N ALA A 69 -11.28 -6.55 -21.77
CA ALA A 69 -10.53 -7.09 -20.64
C ALA A 69 -11.30 -8.22 -19.94
N LEU A 70 -12.62 -8.05 -19.73
CA LEU A 70 -13.48 -9.08 -19.15
C LEU A 70 -13.51 -10.34 -20.03
N ILE A 71 -13.71 -10.20 -21.34
CA ILE A 71 -13.71 -11.34 -22.28
C ILE A 71 -12.37 -12.08 -22.23
N GLN A 72 -11.25 -11.35 -22.20
CA GLN A 72 -9.93 -11.97 -22.12
C GLN A 72 -9.73 -12.66 -20.78
N ALA A 73 -10.13 -12.05 -19.66
CA ALA A 73 -10.08 -12.67 -18.33
C ALA A 73 -10.87 -13.99 -18.30
N VAL A 74 -12.10 -14.01 -18.85
CA VAL A 74 -12.92 -15.24 -18.96
C VAL A 74 -12.21 -16.32 -19.77
N ARG A 75 -11.60 -15.96 -20.93
CA ARG A 75 -10.84 -16.91 -21.75
C ARG A 75 -9.63 -17.49 -21.01
N ILE A 76 -8.88 -16.65 -20.28
CA ILE A 76 -7.74 -17.08 -19.48
C ILE A 76 -8.20 -18.02 -18.37
N ILE A 77 -9.27 -17.67 -17.63
CA ILE A 77 -9.81 -18.52 -16.56
C ILE A 77 -10.24 -19.88 -17.08
N ARG A 78 -10.93 -19.93 -18.25
CA ARG A 78 -11.34 -21.20 -18.87
C ARG A 78 -10.12 -22.04 -19.34
N LYS A 79 -9.06 -21.39 -19.81
CA LYS A 79 -7.81 -22.04 -20.24
C LYS A 79 -7.01 -22.58 -19.05
N GLU A 80 -6.80 -21.75 -18.03
CA GLU A 80 -5.94 -22.08 -16.87
C GLU A 80 -6.65 -22.91 -15.81
N LYS A 81 -7.99 -22.90 -15.78
CA LYS A 81 -8.86 -23.63 -14.86
C LYS A 81 -8.47 -23.48 -13.39
N PRO A 82 -8.29 -22.25 -12.87
CA PRO A 82 -7.92 -22.05 -11.47
C PRO A 82 -9.01 -22.57 -10.54
N ASP A 83 -8.61 -22.92 -9.32
CA ASP A 83 -9.52 -23.30 -8.24
C ASP A 83 -10.15 -22.07 -7.60
N LEU A 84 -9.39 -20.98 -7.49
CA LEU A 84 -9.80 -19.72 -6.90
C LEU A 84 -9.22 -18.53 -7.68
N ILE A 85 -9.99 -17.46 -7.78
CA ILE A 85 -9.56 -16.19 -8.37
C ILE A 85 -9.41 -15.16 -7.27
N HIS A 86 -8.20 -14.63 -7.07
CA HIS A 86 -7.94 -13.54 -6.13
C HIS A 86 -7.83 -12.22 -6.87
N CYS A 87 -8.82 -11.37 -6.68
CA CYS A 87 -8.98 -10.09 -7.36
C CYS A 87 -8.38 -8.96 -6.51
N HIS A 88 -7.58 -8.09 -7.12
CA HIS A 88 -6.90 -7.00 -6.45
C HIS A 88 -7.29 -5.63 -6.98
N SER A 89 -7.43 -4.64 -6.08
CA SER A 89 -7.78 -3.26 -6.35
C SER A 89 -9.14 -3.07 -7.07
N ALA A 90 -9.59 -1.83 -7.23
CA ALA A 90 -10.94 -1.54 -7.71
C ALA A 90 -11.25 -2.16 -9.08
N LYS A 91 -10.44 -1.86 -10.09
CA LYS A 91 -10.72 -2.32 -11.47
C LYS A 91 -10.49 -3.82 -11.64
N GLY A 92 -9.38 -4.36 -11.11
CA GLY A 92 -9.13 -5.80 -11.12
C GLY A 92 -10.17 -6.56 -10.31
N GLY A 93 -10.63 -5.94 -9.21
CA GLY A 93 -11.74 -6.45 -8.42
C GLY A 93 -13.02 -6.62 -9.21
N VAL A 94 -13.42 -5.61 -9.97
CA VAL A 94 -14.63 -5.67 -10.80
C VAL A 94 -14.49 -6.71 -11.90
N ILE A 95 -13.46 -6.60 -12.74
CA ILE A 95 -13.25 -7.50 -13.89
C ILE A 95 -13.09 -8.94 -13.43
N GLY A 96 -12.30 -9.17 -12.36
CA GLY A 96 -12.05 -10.50 -11.83
C GLY A 96 -13.30 -11.15 -11.23
N ARG A 97 -14.08 -10.41 -10.43
CA ARG A 97 -15.34 -10.92 -9.83
C ARG A 97 -16.37 -11.25 -10.89
N PHE A 98 -16.54 -10.40 -11.92
CA PHE A 98 -17.43 -10.72 -13.04
C PHE A 98 -16.94 -11.93 -13.86
N ALA A 99 -15.63 -12.01 -14.13
CA ALA A 99 -15.07 -13.15 -14.85
C ALA A 99 -15.23 -14.46 -14.06
N ALA A 100 -15.05 -14.41 -12.74
CA ALA A 100 -15.30 -15.53 -11.85
C ALA A 100 -16.77 -15.97 -11.88
N PHE A 101 -17.70 -15.02 -11.77
CA PHE A 101 -19.13 -15.29 -11.85
C PHE A 101 -19.51 -15.95 -13.19
N LEU A 102 -19.05 -15.41 -14.33
CA LEU A 102 -19.33 -15.95 -15.67
C LEU A 102 -18.71 -17.33 -15.93
N THR A 103 -17.73 -17.72 -15.14
CA THR A 103 -17.03 -19.02 -15.27
C THR A 103 -17.37 -20.01 -14.18
N GLY A 104 -18.29 -19.64 -13.26
CA GLY A 104 -18.68 -20.46 -12.13
C GLY A 104 -17.55 -20.71 -11.12
N LYS A 105 -16.54 -19.81 -11.07
CA LYS A 105 -15.39 -19.92 -10.16
C LYS A 105 -15.59 -19.09 -8.90
N LYS A 106 -15.01 -19.55 -7.78
CA LYS A 106 -14.95 -18.75 -6.56
C LYS A 106 -14.01 -17.58 -6.71
N ALA A 107 -14.36 -16.45 -6.10
CA ALA A 107 -13.54 -15.25 -6.09
C ALA A 107 -13.28 -14.76 -4.66
N ALA A 108 -12.04 -14.39 -4.38
CA ALA A 108 -11.66 -13.56 -3.27
C ALA A 108 -11.33 -12.14 -3.77
N TYR A 109 -11.53 -11.13 -2.95
CA TYR A 109 -11.26 -9.73 -3.29
C TYR A 109 -10.50 -9.03 -2.17
N THR A 110 -9.40 -8.38 -2.53
CA THR A 110 -8.67 -7.43 -1.67
C THR A 110 -8.70 -6.07 -2.33
N ALA A 111 -9.31 -5.08 -1.66
CA ALA A 111 -9.50 -3.75 -2.22
C ALA A 111 -8.19 -2.95 -2.28
N HIS A 112 -7.29 -3.14 -1.32
CA HIS A 112 -6.09 -2.30 -1.09
C HIS A 112 -6.44 -0.81 -0.99
N ALA A 113 -7.37 -0.47 -0.14
CA ALA A 113 -8.17 0.73 -0.01
C ALA A 113 -9.36 0.76 -1.01
N PHE A 114 -10.58 0.70 -0.47
CA PHE A 114 -11.80 0.75 -1.29
C PHE A 114 -11.87 2.04 -2.11
N SER A 115 -12.36 1.92 -3.36
CA SER A 115 -12.43 3.03 -4.31
C SER A 115 -13.19 4.25 -3.81
N PHE A 116 -14.23 4.07 -3.00
CA PHE A 116 -15.02 5.17 -2.44
C PHE A 116 -14.25 6.04 -1.44
N LEU A 117 -13.14 5.57 -0.88
CA LEU A 117 -12.24 6.38 -0.05
C LEU A 117 -11.47 7.43 -0.85
N SER A 118 -11.29 7.20 -2.15
CA SER A 118 -10.63 8.14 -3.07
C SER A 118 -11.53 9.23 -3.62
N ALA A 119 -12.81 9.25 -3.23
CA ALA A 119 -13.79 10.18 -3.76
C ALA A 119 -13.64 11.58 -3.14
N GLU A 120 -13.44 12.57 -3.98
CA GLU A 120 -13.28 13.97 -3.59
C GLU A 120 -14.61 14.67 -3.23
N SER A 121 -15.75 14.00 -3.48
CA SER A 121 -17.08 14.52 -3.14
C SER A 121 -18.01 13.41 -2.67
N GLU A 122 -18.99 13.77 -1.82
CA GLU A 122 -19.97 12.81 -1.29
C GLU A 122 -20.80 12.13 -2.39
N ASN A 123 -21.08 12.81 -3.50
CA ASN A 123 -21.80 12.21 -4.63
C ASN A 123 -20.94 11.15 -5.33
N LYS A 124 -19.66 11.44 -5.61
CA LYS A 124 -18.72 10.43 -6.14
C LYS A 124 -18.57 9.25 -5.20
N LYS A 125 -18.49 9.50 -3.90
CA LYS A 125 -18.40 8.48 -2.87
C LYS A 125 -19.60 7.53 -2.89
N LYS A 126 -20.82 8.07 -2.97
CA LYS A 126 -22.07 7.29 -3.09
C LYS A 126 -22.06 6.43 -4.36
N VAL A 127 -21.63 6.98 -5.49
CA VAL A 127 -21.54 6.25 -6.76
C VAL A 127 -20.52 5.11 -6.66
N TYR A 128 -19.32 5.37 -6.14
CA TYR A 128 -18.29 4.33 -5.99
C TYR A 128 -18.72 3.23 -4.99
N LEU A 129 -19.38 3.64 -3.90
CA LEU A 129 -19.90 2.68 -2.93
C LEU A 129 -21.03 1.82 -3.53
N LEU A 130 -21.96 2.42 -4.28
CA LEU A 130 -22.99 1.67 -5.00
C LEU A 130 -22.37 0.67 -5.97
N PHE A 131 -21.33 1.10 -6.70
CA PHE A 131 -20.63 0.23 -7.62
C PHE A 131 -19.94 -0.95 -6.92
N GLU A 132 -19.27 -0.72 -5.80
CA GLU A 132 -18.69 -1.80 -4.96
C GLU A 132 -19.77 -2.79 -4.48
N LYS A 133 -20.94 -2.28 -4.04
CA LYS A 133 -22.08 -3.11 -3.62
C LYS A 133 -22.60 -4.01 -4.76
N LEU A 134 -22.82 -3.42 -5.92
CA LEU A 134 -23.36 -4.13 -7.10
C LEU A 134 -22.36 -5.16 -7.65
N THR A 135 -21.07 -4.83 -7.63
CA THR A 135 -20.03 -5.70 -8.17
C THR A 135 -19.48 -6.71 -7.17
N ARG A 136 -19.94 -6.69 -5.91
CA ARG A 136 -19.57 -7.67 -4.89
C ARG A 136 -19.84 -9.09 -5.35
N LEU A 137 -20.99 -9.31 -6.02
CA LEU A 137 -21.46 -10.63 -6.45
C LEU A 137 -21.43 -11.64 -5.28
N ASN A 138 -20.91 -12.84 -5.49
CA ASN A 138 -20.75 -13.87 -4.44
C ASN A 138 -19.27 -14.03 -4.00
N ALA A 139 -18.48 -12.98 -4.10
CA ALA A 139 -17.08 -13.03 -3.73
C ALA A 139 -16.86 -12.99 -2.21
N TYR A 140 -15.75 -13.59 -1.79
CA TYR A 140 -15.22 -13.46 -0.43
C TYR A 140 -14.38 -12.19 -0.32
N LEU A 141 -14.41 -11.52 0.83
CA LEU A 141 -13.52 -10.41 1.13
C LEU A 141 -12.29 -10.93 1.88
N ILE A 142 -11.09 -10.52 1.43
CA ILE A 142 -9.86 -10.65 2.20
C ILE A 142 -9.36 -9.22 2.43
N GLY A 143 -9.73 -8.62 3.56
CA GLY A 143 -9.24 -7.27 3.91
C GLY A 143 -7.74 -7.29 4.15
N CYS A 144 -7.02 -6.32 3.59
CA CYS A 144 -5.58 -6.16 3.83
C CYS A 144 -5.29 -5.55 5.21
N SER A 145 -6.32 -5.18 5.95
CA SER A 145 -6.29 -4.77 7.35
C SER A 145 -7.64 -5.09 8.02
N GLN A 146 -7.66 -5.04 9.35
CA GLN A 146 -8.90 -5.20 10.12
C GLN A 146 -9.91 -4.11 9.77
N SER A 147 -9.44 -2.87 9.70
CA SER A 147 -10.31 -1.73 9.33
C SER A 147 -10.88 -1.86 7.93
N GLU A 148 -10.13 -2.37 6.95
CA GLU A 148 -10.64 -2.60 5.59
C GLU A 148 -11.71 -3.69 5.58
N ARG A 149 -11.52 -4.79 6.33
CA ARG A 149 -12.54 -5.82 6.50
C ARG A 149 -13.83 -5.24 7.09
N GLU A 150 -13.74 -4.49 8.19
CA GLU A 150 -14.89 -3.89 8.84
C GLU A 150 -15.63 -2.91 7.92
N LEU A 151 -14.89 -2.13 7.15
CA LEU A 151 -15.44 -1.22 6.15
C LEU A 151 -16.21 -2.00 5.06
N GLY A 152 -15.63 -3.09 4.58
CA GLY A 152 -16.28 -3.99 3.63
C GLY A 152 -17.58 -4.59 4.15
N ILE A 153 -17.62 -5.01 5.41
CA ILE A 153 -18.83 -5.54 6.05
C ILE A 153 -19.87 -4.41 6.22
N ARG A 154 -19.48 -3.30 6.87
CA ARG A 154 -20.43 -2.25 7.28
C ARG A 154 -20.96 -1.42 6.11
N GLN A 155 -20.10 -1.07 5.13
CA GLN A 155 -20.48 -0.16 4.04
C GLN A 155 -20.79 -0.89 2.74
N VAL A 156 -19.98 -1.87 2.33
CA VAL A 156 -20.21 -2.62 1.08
C VAL A 156 -21.24 -3.74 1.27
N GLY A 157 -21.35 -4.28 2.48
CA GLY A 157 -22.31 -5.32 2.84
C GLY A 157 -21.78 -6.75 2.54
N TYR A 158 -20.47 -6.98 2.65
CA TYR A 158 -19.97 -8.35 2.65
C TYR A 158 -20.44 -9.09 3.90
N PRO A 159 -20.92 -10.34 3.77
CA PRO A 159 -21.24 -11.17 4.93
C PRO A 159 -20.02 -11.40 5.82
N ALA A 160 -20.20 -11.35 7.13
CA ALA A 160 -19.09 -11.50 8.07
C ALA A 160 -18.37 -12.85 7.93
N GLU A 161 -19.13 -13.92 7.65
CA GLU A 161 -18.66 -15.29 7.43
C GLU A 161 -17.89 -15.47 6.10
N LYS A 162 -18.07 -14.53 5.15
CA LYS A 162 -17.32 -14.46 3.88
C LYS A 162 -16.24 -13.39 3.90
N SER A 163 -15.91 -12.86 5.07
CA SER A 163 -14.96 -11.75 5.22
C SER A 163 -13.83 -12.13 6.15
N PHE A 164 -12.62 -12.19 5.61
CA PHE A 164 -11.40 -12.55 6.30
C PHE A 164 -10.47 -11.34 6.42
N VAL A 165 -9.48 -11.42 7.29
CA VAL A 165 -8.36 -10.48 7.37
C VAL A 165 -7.08 -11.23 7.05
N TRP A 166 -6.32 -10.69 6.14
CA TRP A 166 -4.92 -11.03 5.96
C TRP A 166 -4.14 -9.72 5.77
N ASN A 167 -3.47 -9.30 6.85
CA ASN A 167 -2.72 -8.05 6.82
C ASN A 167 -1.67 -8.09 5.71
N ASN A 168 -1.55 -7.00 4.95
CA ASN A 168 -0.38 -6.83 4.10
C ASN A 168 0.87 -7.12 4.92
N SER A 169 1.74 -7.92 4.37
CA SER A 169 2.93 -8.40 5.08
C SER A 169 4.15 -8.32 4.16
N ILE A 170 5.30 -8.05 4.76
CA ILE A 170 6.57 -7.96 4.04
C ILE A 170 7.62 -8.87 4.72
N PRO A 171 8.68 -9.26 3.98
CA PRO A 171 9.78 -9.99 4.57
C PRO A 171 10.53 -9.16 5.61
N GLN A 172 11.26 -9.84 6.48
CA GLN A 172 12.20 -9.18 7.37
C GLN A 172 13.24 -8.43 6.56
N ILE A 173 13.45 -7.16 6.90
CA ILE A 173 14.50 -6.34 6.28
C ILE A 173 15.80 -6.54 7.04
N GLN A 174 16.81 -7.09 6.38
CA GLN A 174 18.15 -7.27 6.96
C GLN A 174 18.81 -5.89 7.05
N ARG A 175 18.75 -5.29 8.23
CA ARG A 175 19.20 -3.91 8.47
C ARG A 175 20.67 -3.69 8.12
N GLU A 176 21.51 -4.70 8.36
CA GLU A 176 22.96 -4.67 8.10
C GLU A 176 23.27 -4.52 6.61
N GLY A 177 22.44 -5.12 5.74
CA GLY A 177 22.58 -5.05 4.29
C GLY A 177 22.07 -3.74 3.65
N VAL A 178 21.43 -2.86 4.43
CA VAL A 178 20.92 -1.57 3.91
C VAL A 178 22.01 -0.52 3.99
N VAL A 179 22.43 -0.01 2.83
CA VAL A 179 23.53 0.96 2.68
C VAL A 179 23.01 2.39 2.74
N ARG A 180 23.83 3.31 3.26
CA ARG A 180 23.55 4.75 3.25
C ARG A 180 23.56 5.27 1.82
N PRO A 181 22.51 6.00 1.39
CA PRO A 181 22.50 6.64 0.08
C PRO A 181 23.65 7.64 -0.09
N GLN A 182 24.31 7.60 -1.25
CA GLN A 182 25.44 8.50 -1.54
C GLN A 182 25.04 9.99 -1.60
N GLN A 183 23.77 10.27 -1.83
CA GLN A 183 23.22 11.63 -1.87
C GLN A 183 23.13 12.30 -0.50
N LEU A 184 23.27 11.54 0.59
CA LEU A 184 23.15 12.03 1.97
C LEU A 184 24.54 12.42 2.50
N ALA A 185 24.69 13.64 2.99
CA ALA A 185 25.86 14.03 3.76
C ALA A 185 25.93 13.24 5.08
N ASP A 186 27.13 13.04 5.63
CA ASP A 186 27.35 12.15 6.77
C ASP A 186 26.56 12.56 8.03
N ASP A 187 26.45 13.86 8.27
CA ASP A 187 25.78 14.48 9.40
C ASP A 187 24.37 15.00 9.10
N GLU A 188 23.81 14.68 7.92
CA GLU A 188 22.54 15.21 7.48
C GLU A 188 21.36 14.71 8.34
N ARG A 189 20.65 15.67 8.96
CA ARG A 189 19.43 15.42 9.72
C ARG A 189 18.21 15.50 8.82
N TYR A 190 17.45 14.41 8.75
CA TYR A 190 16.27 14.40 7.90
C TYR A 190 15.19 13.42 8.38
N ILE A 191 13.98 13.69 7.95
CA ILE A 191 12.84 12.79 7.99
C ILE A 191 12.50 12.35 6.58
N VAL A 192 11.77 11.25 6.42
CA VAL A 192 11.50 10.68 5.11
C VAL A 192 10.04 10.26 4.96
N THR A 193 9.54 10.35 3.74
CA THR A 193 8.34 9.68 3.28
C THR A 193 8.63 8.91 1.99
N ILE A 194 8.12 7.70 1.86
CA ILE A 194 8.12 6.97 0.58
C ILE A 194 6.72 7.08 0.01
N ALA A 195 6.53 8.04 -0.86
CA ALA A 195 5.22 8.39 -1.36
C ALA A 195 5.29 9.07 -2.73
N ARG A 196 4.45 8.60 -3.64
CA ARG A 196 4.21 9.33 -4.89
C ARG A 196 3.38 10.58 -4.60
N PRO A 197 3.78 11.79 -5.07
CA PRO A 197 2.96 12.99 -4.98
C PRO A 197 1.56 12.79 -5.56
N SER A 198 0.55 12.72 -4.68
CA SER A 198 -0.83 12.42 -5.05
C SER A 198 -1.81 12.89 -3.97
N TYR A 199 -3.07 13.04 -4.34
CA TYR A 199 -4.15 13.37 -3.41
C TYR A 199 -4.19 12.37 -2.22
N GLN A 200 -4.11 11.08 -2.50
CA GLN A 200 -4.12 10.05 -1.45
C GLN A 200 -3.02 10.27 -0.41
N LYS A 201 -1.79 10.52 -0.86
CA LYS A 201 -0.62 10.68 0.03
C LYS A 201 -0.52 12.07 0.63
N ASN A 202 -1.31 13.03 0.11
CA ASN A 202 -1.42 14.41 0.62
C ASN A 202 -0.05 15.08 0.83
N THR A 203 0.83 14.92 -0.14
CA THR A 203 2.21 15.41 -0.04
C THR A 203 2.33 16.94 0.00
N LEU A 204 1.30 17.66 -0.44
CA LEU A 204 1.25 19.12 -0.33
C LEU A 204 1.20 19.56 1.13
N LEU A 205 0.45 18.86 1.98
CA LEU A 205 0.40 19.11 3.43
C LEU A 205 1.79 18.95 4.07
N MET A 206 2.62 18.01 3.56
CA MET A 206 3.99 17.84 4.09
C MET A 206 4.86 19.07 3.88
N VAL A 207 4.68 19.79 2.76
CA VAL A 207 5.41 21.06 2.49
C VAL A 207 4.98 22.13 3.50
N ASP A 208 3.68 22.23 3.80
CA ASP A 208 3.15 23.18 4.79
C ASP A 208 3.62 22.84 6.21
N ILE A 209 3.69 21.57 6.54
CA ILE A 209 4.26 21.08 7.82
C ILE A 209 5.74 21.48 7.92
N MET A 210 6.52 21.20 6.87
CA MET A 210 7.95 21.49 6.89
C MET A 210 8.26 22.98 6.93
N GLU A 211 7.40 23.84 6.39
CA GLU A 211 7.51 25.29 6.57
C GLU A 211 7.43 25.71 8.05
N GLN A 212 6.53 25.08 8.84
CA GLN A 212 6.46 25.35 10.28
C GLN A 212 7.63 24.72 11.05
N VAL A 213 7.99 23.48 10.71
CA VAL A 213 9.14 22.80 11.33
C VAL A 213 10.44 23.58 11.10
N HIS A 214 10.67 24.08 9.88
CA HIS A 214 11.88 24.84 9.53
C HIS A 214 12.10 26.10 10.38
N ARG A 215 11.05 26.72 10.89
CA ARG A 215 11.15 27.88 11.80
C ARG A 215 11.76 27.51 13.16
N VAL A 216 11.65 26.25 13.57
CA VAL A 216 12.12 25.74 14.86
C VAL A 216 13.42 24.92 14.68
N VAL A 217 13.49 24.11 13.63
CA VAL A 217 14.62 23.21 13.31
C VAL A 217 15.07 23.48 11.86
N PRO A 218 15.85 24.55 11.60
CA PRO A 218 16.19 24.98 10.25
C PRO A 218 17.04 24.00 9.43
N ASP A 219 17.81 23.15 10.11
CA ASP A 219 18.71 22.16 9.52
C ASP A 219 18.00 20.85 9.13
N LEU A 220 16.74 20.66 9.55
CA LEU A 220 16.01 19.45 9.22
C LEU A 220 15.52 19.45 7.77
N LYS A 221 15.78 18.36 7.06
CA LYS A 221 15.24 18.13 5.71
C LYS A 221 14.12 17.10 5.70
N LEU A 222 13.24 17.19 4.70
CA LEU A 222 12.30 16.14 4.33
C LEU A 222 12.68 15.56 2.97
N TYR A 223 12.87 14.25 2.91
CA TYR A 223 12.99 13.53 1.64
C TYR A 223 11.64 12.88 1.27
N VAL A 224 11.12 13.27 0.10
CA VAL A 224 9.94 12.67 -0.53
C VAL A 224 10.43 11.75 -1.64
N VAL A 225 10.44 10.44 -1.39
CA VAL A 225 10.98 9.44 -2.30
C VAL A 225 9.85 8.80 -3.10
N GLY A 226 9.98 8.73 -4.43
CA GLY A 226 9.02 8.07 -5.32
C GLY A 226 8.21 9.03 -6.20
N ALA A 227 8.75 10.20 -6.50
CA ALA A 227 8.15 11.17 -7.41
C ALA A 227 8.45 10.81 -8.86
N GLU A 228 7.43 10.37 -9.60
CA GLU A 228 7.51 10.07 -11.02
C GLU A 228 6.82 11.13 -11.87
N PHE A 229 7.23 11.27 -13.13
CA PHE A 229 6.66 12.25 -14.05
C PHE A 229 5.13 12.15 -14.21
N TYR A 230 4.55 10.98 -13.97
CA TYR A 230 3.10 10.74 -13.98
C TYR A 230 2.44 10.95 -12.60
N SER A 231 3.17 11.43 -11.61
CA SER A 231 2.62 11.73 -10.28
C SER A 231 1.70 12.95 -10.37
N PRO A 232 0.40 12.81 -10.02
CA PRO A 232 -0.60 13.83 -10.36
C PRO A 232 -0.40 15.18 -9.69
N LEU A 233 0.30 15.22 -8.54
CA LEU A 233 0.58 16.47 -7.81
C LEU A 233 2.06 16.85 -7.79
N LEU A 234 2.90 16.27 -8.65
CA LEU A 234 4.34 16.55 -8.63
C LEU A 234 4.65 18.02 -8.95
N GLU A 235 4.07 18.54 -10.01
CA GLU A 235 4.34 19.93 -10.42
C GLU A 235 3.74 20.93 -9.41
N GLU A 236 2.55 20.68 -8.88
CA GLU A 236 1.96 21.50 -7.83
C GLU A 236 2.83 21.49 -6.56
N MET A 237 3.37 20.33 -6.19
CA MET A 237 4.27 20.21 -5.05
C MET A 237 5.57 21.01 -5.28
N LYS A 238 6.18 20.91 -6.47
CA LYS A 238 7.38 21.71 -6.82
C LYS A 238 7.10 23.21 -6.77
N VAL A 239 5.95 23.66 -7.28
CA VAL A 239 5.52 25.05 -7.20
C VAL A 239 5.39 25.48 -5.74
N ARG A 240 4.70 24.70 -4.90
CA ARG A 240 4.52 25.00 -3.47
C ARG A 240 5.85 25.08 -2.71
N VAL A 241 6.78 24.19 -2.99
CA VAL A 241 8.14 24.21 -2.41
C VAL A 241 8.86 25.49 -2.77
N ARG A 242 8.83 25.88 -4.05
CA ARG A 242 9.46 27.13 -4.54
C ARG A 242 8.81 28.39 -3.97
N ASP A 243 7.48 28.46 -3.99
CA ASP A 243 6.74 29.64 -3.50
C ASP A 243 7.00 29.89 -2.00
N LYS A 244 7.22 28.81 -1.25
CA LYS A 244 7.58 28.87 0.18
C LYS A 244 9.10 28.97 0.43
N LYS A 245 9.94 28.96 -0.61
CA LYS A 245 11.41 28.99 -0.52
C LYS A 245 11.96 27.83 0.30
N MET A 246 11.41 26.62 0.07
CA MET A 246 11.73 25.41 0.83
C MET A 246 12.56 24.40 0.03
N GLU A 247 13.22 24.80 -1.06
CA GLU A 247 13.97 23.91 -1.96
C GLU A 247 15.14 23.23 -1.25
N GLU A 248 15.73 23.88 -0.25
CA GLU A 248 16.80 23.30 0.54
C GLU A 248 16.28 22.37 1.65
N THR A 249 15.02 22.56 2.08
CA THR A 249 14.38 21.81 3.17
C THR A 249 13.58 20.59 2.66
N VAL A 250 12.89 20.70 1.52
CA VAL A 250 12.07 19.62 0.96
C VAL A 250 12.72 19.10 -0.32
N LYS A 251 13.29 17.91 -0.25
CA LYS A 251 13.97 17.24 -1.36
C LYS A 251 13.03 16.21 -2.01
N ILE A 252 12.64 16.47 -3.25
CA ILE A 252 11.74 15.58 -4.02
C ILE A 252 12.63 14.68 -4.89
N LEU A 253 12.62 13.37 -4.59
CA LEU A 253 13.43 12.39 -5.29
C LEU A 253 12.55 11.55 -6.24
N PRO A 254 13.10 11.14 -7.39
CA PRO A 254 12.41 10.23 -8.31
C PRO A 254 12.17 8.86 -7.68
N TRP A 255 11.60 7.94 -8.46
CA TRP A 255 11.54 6.55 -8.08
C TRP A 255 12.96 5.98 -7.96
N LEU A 256 13.29 5.50 -6.78
CA LEU A 256 14.54 4.84 -6.47
C LEU A 256 14.36 3.31 -6.48
N SER A 257 15.45 2.58 -6.54
CA SER A 257 15.41 1.15 -6.26
C SER A 257 14.94 0.89 -4.83
N HIS A 258 14.36 -0.28 -4.56
CA HIS A 258 13.88 -0.64 -3.22
C HIS A 258 15.01 -0.53 -2.16
N GLN A 259 16.23 -0.95 -2.51
CA GLN A 259 17.39 -0.87 -1.63
C GLN A 259 17.79 0.58 -1.29
N GLU A 260 17.77 1.48 -2.28
CA GLU A 260 18.03 2.90 -2.04
C GLU A 260 16.95 3.54 -1.18
N ALA A 261 15.67 3.22 -1.45
CA ALA A 261 14.54 3.71 -0.64
C ALA A 261 14.64 3.25 0.82
N LEU A 262 15.02 1.97 1.05
CA LEU A 262 15.31 1.47 2.39
C LEU A 262 16.51 2.18 3.04
N GLY A 263 17.50 2.59 2.23
CA GLY A 263 18.62 3.41 2.69
C GLY A 263 18.14 4.74 3.28
N PHE A 264 17.30 5.46 2.55
CA PHE A 264 16.69 6.70 3.08
C PHE A 264 15.87 6.44 4.35
N LEU A 265 15.12 5.34 4.42
CA LEU A 265 14.38 4.97 5.64
C LEU A 265 15.31 4.67 6.82
N LYS A 266 16.33 3.83 6.61
CA LYS A 266 17.21 3.37 7.70
C LYS A 266 17.91 4.52 8.42
N PHE A 267 18.37 5.52 7.67
CA PHE A 267 19.18 6.61 8.21
C PHE A 267 18.36 7.87 8.56
N SER A 268 17.05 7.87 8.33
CA SER A 268 16.16 8.97 8.74
C SER A 268 15.97 9.03 10.27
N GLN A 269 15.57 10.19 10.77
CA GLN A 269 15.19 10.39 12.17
C GLN A 269 13.85 9.70 12.49
N LEU A 270 12.85 9.89 11.64
CA LEU A 270 11.52 9.27 11.73
C LEU A 270 10.89 9.14 10.33
N TYR A 271 9.79 8.42 10.24
CA TYR A 271 8.97 8.30 9.05
C TYR A 271 7.71 9.18 9.15
N LEU A 272 7.42 9.94 8.09
CA LEU A 272 6.25 10.81 8.00
C LEU A 272 5.25 10.28 6.96
N THR A 273 3.95 10.24 7.30
CA THR A 273 2.88 10.03 6.31
C THR A 273 1.65 10.88 6.65
N THR A 274 1.15 11.61 5.65
CA THR A 274 -0.02 12.49 5.74
C THR A 274 -1.18 12.00 4.89
N SER A 275 -1.24 10.69 4.64
CA SER A 275 -2.25 10.08 3.76
C SER A 275 -3.68 10.40 4.21
N ILE A 276 -4.57 10.63 3.24
CA ILE A 276 -6.01 10.85 3.50
C ILE A 276 -6.74 9.52 3.74
N TYR A 277 -6.25 8.44 3.15
CA TYR A 277 -6.74 7.08 3.33
C TYR A 277 -5.68 6.06 2.92
N GLU A 278 -5.69 4.89 3.56
CA GLU A 278 -4.83 3.74 3.24
C GLU A 278 -5.62 2.43 3.34
N GLY A 279 -5.09 1.37 2.74
CA GLY A 279 -5.54 0.00 3.02
C GLY A 279 -4.76 -0.58 4.21
N LEU A 280 -3.47 -0.85 3.98
CA LEU A 280 -2.41 -1.06 4.97
C LEU A 280 -1.08 -0.70 4.27
N PRO A 281 -0.45 0.42 4.63
CA PRO A 281 0.62 1.02 3.82
C PRO A 281 1.95 0.26 3.95
N ILE A 282 2.44 -0.32 2.88
CA ILE A 282 3.73 -1.07 2.83
C ILE A 282 4.90 -0.21 3.34
N ALA A 283 4.97 1.06 2.94
CA ALA A 283 6.08 1.93 3.35
C ALA A 283 6.11 2.20 4.87
N VAL A 284 4.95 2.20 5.54
CA VAL A 284 4.90 2.25 7.01
C VAL A 284 5.42 0.95 7.60
N LEU A 285 5.06 -0.21 7.03
CA LEU A 285 5.59 -1.50 7.48
C LEU A 285 7.10 -1.58 7.31
N GLU A 286 7.65 -1.05 6.21
CA GLU A 286 9.10 -0.97 5.97
C GLU A 286 9.78 -0.06 7.01
N ALA A 287 9.18 1.09 7.34
CA ALA A 287 9.66 1.97 8.38
C ALA A 287 9.67 1.28 9.76
N MET A 288 8.59 0.55 10.08
CA MET A 288 8.49 -0.23 11.31
C MET A 288 9.54 -1.36 11.37
N ALA A 289 9.74 -2.09 10.27
CA ALA A 289 10.75 -3.15 10.17
C ALA A 289 12.17 -2.62 10.41
N LEU A 290 12.44 -1.39 9.99
CA LEU A 290 13.71 -0.69 10.23
C LEU A 290 13.80 0.01 11.59
N GLY A 291 12.77 -0.12 12.43
CA GLY A 291 12.76 0.43 13.77
C GLY A 291 12.62 1.96 13.79
N LYS A 292 11.77 2.53 12.93
CA LYS A 292 11.49 3.96 12.93
C LYS A 292 10.25 4.29 13.73
N ALA A 293 10.29 5.41 14.46
CA ALA A 293 9.10 6.07 14.96
C ALA A 293 8.30 6.60 13.75
N VAL A 294 6.97 6.49 13.82
CA VAL A 294 6.08 6.88 12.72
C VAL A 294 5.21 8.06 13.16
N VAL A 295 5.23 9.15 12.39
CA VAL A 295 4.27 10.24 12.53
C VAL A 295 3.28 10.12 11.36
N ALA A 296 2.03 9.81 11.68
CA ALA A 296 1.04 9.44 10.68
C ALA A 296 -0.29 10.18 10.87
N SER A 297 -1.01 10.39 9.76
CA SER A 297 -2.41 10.81 9.83
C SER A 297 -3.28 9.72 10.45
N ASP A 298 -4.26 10.13 11.24
CA ASP A 298 -5.21 9.26 11.93
C ASP A 298 -6.32 8.78 10.97
N VAL A 299 -5.96 7.85 10.08
CA VAL A 299 -6.84 7.29 9.05
C VAL A 299 -6.79 5.76 9.05
N ILE A 300 -7.81 5.15 8.39
CA ILE A 300 -7.85 3.71 8.11
C ILE A 300 -6.54 3.27 7.47
N GLY A 301 -6.04 2.12 7.85
CA GLY A 301 -4.77 1.55 7.42
C GLY A 301 -3.59 2.03 8.27
N ASN A 302 -3.46 3.32 8.55
CA ASN A 302 -2.47 3.80 9.50
C ASN A 302 -2.78 3.33 10.92
N ARG A 303 -4.05 3.43 11.36
CA ARG A 303 -4.52 2.91 12.68
C ARG A 303 -4.29 1.41 12.87
N ASP A 304 -4.23 0.65 11.78
CA ASP A 304 -4.01 -0.80 11.86
C ASP A 304 -2.55 -1.15 12.21
N CYS A 305 -1.59 -0.32 11.82
CA CYS A 305 -0.16 -0.56 12.04
C CYS A 305 0.48 0.40 13.05
N VAL A 306 0.00 1.64 13.16
CA VAL A 306 0.50 2.61 14.15
C VAL A 306 -0.41 2.60 15.38
N LYS A 307 0.19 2.36 16.55
CA LYS A 307 -0.45 2.45 17.87
C LYS A 307 -0.01 3.75 18.52
N ASP A 308 -0.97 4.66 18.66
CA ASP A 308 -0.70 6.01 19.15
C ASP A 308 0.01 6.00 20.52
N GLY A 309 1.09 6.76 20.64
CA GLY A 309 1.96 6.80 21.82
C GLY A 309 2.87 5.58 22.05
N GLU A 310 2.67 4.45 21.31
CA GLU A 310 3.51 3.26 21.46
C GLU A 310 4.65 3.21 20.44
N ASN A 311 4.32 3.13 19.16
CA ASN A 311 5.29 3.03 18.05
C ASN A 311 5.26 4.21 17.11
N GLY A 312 4.44 5.21 17.39
CA GLY A 312 4.29 6.43 16.60
C GLY A 312 3.20 7.31 17.18
N VAL A 313 2.85 8.35 16.42
CA VAL A 313 1.80 9.30 16.78
C VAL A 313 0.79 9.39 15.63
N LEU A 314 -0.50 9.27 15.96
CA LEU A 314 -1.62 9.43 15.03
C LEU A 314 -2.24 10.83 15.19
N LEU A 315 -2.31 11.58 14.09
CA LEU A 315 -2.72 12.98 14.11
C LEU A 315 -3.84 13.27 13.10
N PRO A 316 -4.76 14.18 13.42
CA PRO A 316 -5.63 14.75 12.40
C PRO A 316 -4.79 15.48 11.35
N LEU A 317 -5.32 15.67 10.13
CA LEU A 317 -4.62 16.32 9.03
C LEU A 317 -4.49 17.85 9.25
N GLU A 318 -3.80 18.23 10.31
CA GLU A 318 -3.58 19.60 10.75
C GLU A 318 -2.08 19.93 10.81
N VAL A 319 -1.65 20.94 10.05
CA VAL A 319 -0.25 21.33 9.91
C VAL A 319 0.44 21.51 11.26
N LYS A 320 -0.20 22.27 12.17
CA LYS A 320 0.38 22.62 13.47
C LYS A 320 0.68 21.38 14.33
N GLN A 321 -0.28 20.45 14.42
CA GLN A 321 -0.11 19.25 15.23
C GLN A 321 1.02 18.35 14.73
N PHE A 322 1.15 18.21 13.41
CA PHE A 322 2.29 17.50 12.80
C PHE A 322 3.61 18.19 13.09
N ALA A 323 3.69 19.51 12.90
CA ALA A 323 4.91 20.27 13.11
C ALA A 323 5.37 20.20 14.57
N ASP A 324 4.47 20.45 15.52
CA ASP A 324 4.75 20.37 16.96
C ASP A 324 5.23 18.97 17.36
N THR A 325 4.59 17.92 16.85
CA THR A 325 4.95 16.53 17.12
C THR A 325 6.33 16.17 16.54
N ILE A 326 6.62 16.59 15.32
CA ILE A 326 7.94 16.37 14.70
C ILE A 326 9.02 17.05 15.51
N CYS A 327 8.87 18.34 15.86
CA CYS A 327 9.84 19.07 16.67
C CYS A 327 10.06 18.38 18.03
N ARG A 328 8.99 18.03 18.72
CA ARG A 328 9.06 17.32 20.00
C ARG A 328 9.83 16.00 19.91
N LEU A 329 9.51 15.16 18.92
CA LEU A 329 10.19 13.89 18.73
C LEU A 329 11.65 14.05 18.27
N LEU A 330 12.03 15.16 17.65
CA LEU A 330 13.42 15.45 17.31
C LEU A 330 14.24 15.84 18.53
N ASP A 331 13.63 16.54 19.48
CA ASP A 331 14.26 16.92 20.74
C ASP A 331 14.37 15.73 21.71
N ASP A 332 13.37 14.82 21.71
CA ASP A 332 13.34 13.63 22.56
C ASP A 332 13.83 12.37 21.80
N GLU A 333 15.15 12.19 21.77
CA GLU A 333 15.77 11.04 21.13
C GLU A 333 15.40 9.72 21.85
N GLU A 334 15.22 9.74 23.16
CA GLU A 334 14.88 8.54 23.93
C GLU A 334 13.47 8.06 23.57
N GLU A 335 12.48 8.97 23.55
CA GLU A 335 11.12 8.65 23.11
C GLU A 335 11.12 8.12 21.66
N ARG A 336 11.83 8.79 20.77
CA ARG A 336 11.93 8.38 19.37
C ARG A 336 12.54 6.98 19.20
N ARG A 337 13.60 6.67 19.99
CA ARG A 337 14.22 5.33 20.00
C ARG A 337 13.28 4.27 20.59
N ARG A 338 12.58 4.59 21.67
CA ARG A 338 11.58 3.72 22.30
C ARG A 338 10.47 3.37 21.31
N MET A 339 9.90 4.38 20.64
CA MET A 339 8.87 4.17 19.62
C MET A 339 9.41 3.33 18.44
N GLY A 340 10.61 3.59 17.98
CA GLY A 340 11.25 2.81 16.91
C GLY A 340 11.44 1.34 17.29
N LYS A 341 11.89 1.05 18.49
CA LYS A 341 12.00 -0.32 19.00
C LYS A 341 10.63 -1.00 19.02
N ARG A 342 9.61 -0.30 19.52
CA ARG A 342 8.25 -0.81 19.57
C ARG A 342 7.66 -1.04 18.17
N SER A 343 7.97 -0.18 17.19
CA SER A 343 7.63 -0.38 15.79
C SER A 343 8.13 -1.73 15.27
N LYS A 344 9.41 -2.03 15.52
CA LYS A 344 10.01 -3.31 15.09
C LYS A 344 9.35 -4.51 15.76
N GLU A 345 9.10 -4.46 17.06
CA GLU A 345 8.41 -5.52 17.80
C GLU A 345 7.00 -5.80 17.23
N ILE A 346 6.22 -4.74 16.97
CA ILE A 346 4.87 -4.87 16.39
C ILE A 346 4.96 -5.43 14.97
N PHE A 347 5.93 -4.98 14.16
CA PHE A 347 6.15 -5.49 12.82
C PHE A 347 6.44 -7.00 12.83
N GLU A 348 7.39 -7.43 13.63
CA GLU A 348 7.77 -8.84 13.73
C GLU A 348 6.61 -9.73 14.18
N ALA A 349 5.81 -9.27 15.14
CA ALA A 349 4.68 -10.01 15.66
C ALA A 349 3.47 -10.09 14.70
N GLN A 350 3.22 -9.03 13.90
CA GLN A 350 1.95 -8.89 13.21
C GLN A 350 2.04 -8.79 11.68
N PHE A 351 3.19 -8.40 11.12
CA PHE A 351 3.31 -8.04 9.71
C PHE A 351 4.45 -8.76 8.97
N MET A 352 5.24 -9.58 9.67
CA MET A 352 6.29 -10.38 9.03
C MET A 352 5.66 -11.53 8.25
N ILE A 353 5.95 -11.60 6.94
CA ILE A 353 5.24 -12.52 6.04
C ILE A 353 5.48 -13.99 6.35
N ASP A 354 6.68 -14.35 6.81
CA ASP A 354 7.04 -15.71 7.20
C ASP A 354 6.06 -16.31 8.23
N HIS A 355 5.54 -15.46 9.14
CA HIS A 355 4.59 -15.86 10.16
C HIS A 355 3.14 -15.77 9.69
N ARG A 356 2.86 -14.97 8.65
CA ARG A 356 1.49 -14.65 8.22
C ARG A 356 1.01 -15.41 7.00
N ILE A 357 1.94 -15.95 6.20
CA ILE A 357 1.55 -16.57 4.92
C ILE A 357 0.66 -17.78 5.11
N ARG A 358 0.90 -18.61 6.13
CA ARG A 358 0.06 -19.79 6.45
C ARG A 358 -1.40 -19.41 6.70
N GLN A 359 -1.64 -18.26 7.32
CA GLN A 359 -3.02 -17.76 7.50
C GLN A 359 -3.71 -17.51 6.15
N LEU A 360 -3.00 -16.99 5.15
CA LEU A 360 -3.57 -16.79 3.81
C LEU A 360 -3.86 -18.13 3.12
N GLU A 361 -2.96 -19.09 3.25
CA GLU A 361 -3.14 -20.46 2.74
C GLU A 361 -4.39 -21.13 3.35
N ASP A 362 -4.60 -20.96 4.66
CA ASP A 362 -5.80 -21.42 5.35
C ASP A 362 -7.06 -20.72 4.86
N ILE A 363 -7.01 -19.41 4.63
CA ILE A 363 -8.13 -18.64 4.06
C ILE A 363 -8.46 -19.16 2.66
N TYR A 364 -7.47 -19.34 1.78
CA TYR A 364 -7.69 -19.92 0.46
C TYR A 364 -8.34 -21.31 0.52
N SER A 365 -7.83 -22.15 1.42
CA SER A 365 -8.37 -23.49 1.63
C SER A 365 -9.80 -23.49 2.14
N LYS A 366 -10.15 -22.59 3.08
CA LYS A 366 -11.52 -22.37 3.57
C LYS A 366 -12.45 -21.92 2.45
N ILE A 367 -12.03 -20.93 1.66
CA ILE A 367 -12.81 -20.44 0.52
C ILE A 367 -13.04 -21.57 -0.50
N TYR A 368 -12.02 -22.36 -0.80
CA TYR A 368 -12.11 -23.46 -1.77
C TYR A 368 -13.10 -24.55 -1.35
N ARG A 369 -13.18 -24.85 -0.05
CA ARG A 369 -14.07 -25.90 0.49
C ARG A 369 -15.52 -25.41 0.69
N ALA A 370 -15.75 -24.11 0.94
CA ALA A 370 -17.09 -23.53 1.16
C ALA A 370 -17.95 -23.57 -0.10
#